data_38c77c54b7515fbe6baa5423b16e6201
#
_entry.id   38c77c54b7515fbe6baa5423b16e6201
#
_cell.length_a   1.000
_cell.length_b   1.000
_cell.length_c   1.000
_cell.angle_alpha   90.00
_cell.angle_beta   90.00
_cell.angle_gamma   90.00
#
_symmetry.space_group_name_H-M   'P 1'
#
loop_
_entity.id
_entity.type
_entity.pdbx_description
1 polymer ?
#
loop_
_entity_poly.entity_id
_entity_poly.type
_entity_poly.pdbx_seq_one_letter_code
_entity_poly.pdbx_strand_id
1 'polypeptide(L)'
;MNSHIFTNKNGNTLMCEFEGVLSNNPSIKNLDAVVGFLRASGYFSLRPFLDNINKARVLIGINVDKYIAEAARQGRIFFGAEEEVKADCLQQIRRDIEQSGYKREIEDGIFQMVTDLVDGKLELRAHPSKKIHAKIYVLYPDDFNQYTQGIAITGSSNLSGNGLGITEDKQYEFNVKMSQYEDVKF
;
A
#
# COMPACT_ATOMS: atom_id res chain seq x y z
N MET A 1 3.84 22.86 -15.46
CA MET A 1 2.96 22.14 -14.52
C MET A 1 2.61 20.80 -15.15
N ASN A 2 3.19 19.71 -14.68
CA ASN A 2 2.95 18.36 -15.23
C ASN A 2 2.08 17.55 -14.27
N SER A 3 0.90 18.08 -13.93
CA SER A 3 -0.11 17.28 -13.23
C SER A 3 -0.88 16.45 -14.25
N HIS A 4 -0.99 15.17 -13.98
CA HIS A 4 -1.76 14.24 -14.81
C HIS A 4 -2.97 13.75 -14.02
N ILE A 5 -4.14 14.01 -14.56
CA ILE A 5 -5.42 13.54 -14.03
C ILE A 5 -5.74 12.20 -14.69
N PHE A 6 -6.10 11.20 -13.91
CA PHE A 6 -6.49 9.89 -14.41
C PHE A 6 -7.65 9.29 -13.60
N THR A 7 -8.30 8.33 -14.20
CA THR A 7 -9.46 7.62 -13.64
C THR A 7 -9.30 6.13 -13.89
N ASN A 8 -10.09 5.29 -13.24
CA ASN A 8 -10.02 3.83 -13.43
C ASN A 8 -10.63 3.34 -14.76
N LYS A 9 -10.57 4.15 -15.83
CA LYS A 9 -11.11 3.77 -17.14
C LYS A 9 -10.01 3.42 -18.13
N ASN A 10 -10.33 2.47 -19.03
CA ASN A 10 -9.57 2.20 -20.26
C ASN A 10 -8.06 1.98 -20.05
N GLY A 11 -7.68 1.24 -19.02
CA GLY A 11 -6.27 0.98 -18.70
C GLY A 11 -5.55 2.15 -18.02
N ASN A 12 -6.23 3.26 -17.74
CA ASN A 12 -5.68 4.41 -17.03
C ASN A 12 -6.02 4.30 -15.53
N THR A 13 -5.47 3.30 -14.87
CA THR A 13 -5.78 2.94 -13.48
C THR A 13 -4.64 3.33 -12.54
N LEU A 14 -4.93 3.39 -11.24
CA LEU A 14 -3.87 3.60 -10.24
C LEU A 14 -2.81 2.50 -10.31
N MET A 15 -3.21 1.26 -10.62
CA MET A 15 -2.27 0.15 -10.81
C MET A 15 -1.32 0.39 -11.97
N CYS A 16 -1.84 0.81 -13.14
CA CYS A 16 -1.01 1.13 -14.30
C CYS A 16 -0.04 2.30 -14.02
N GLU A 17 -0.48 3.28 -13.22
CA GLU A 17 0.39 4.39 -12.81
C GLU A 17 1.52 3.91 -11.88
N PHE A 18 1.23 3.04 -10.91
CA PHE A 18 2.27 2.44 -10.06
C PHE A 18 3.26 1.62 -10.89
N GLU A 19 2.76 0.74 -11.75
CA GLU A 19 3.59 -0.06 -12.64
C GLU A 19 4.50 0.82 -13.51
N GLY A 20 3.92 1.83 -14.17
CA GLY A 20 4.66 2.76 -15.01
C GLY A 20 5.71 3.55 -14.24
N VAL A 21 5.38 4.04 -13.04
CA VAL A 21 6.31 4.79 -12.20
C VAL A 21 7.46 3.91 -11.71
N LEU A 22 7.15 2.76 -11.13
CA LEU A 22 8.15 1.88 -10.51
C LEU A 22 9.05 1.19 -11.55
N SER A 23 8.51 0.84 -12.72
CA SER A 23 9.31 0.22 -13.79
C SER A 23 10.24 1.20 -14.49
N ASN A 24 9.85 2.48 -14.60
CA ASN A 24 10.63 3.48 -15.32
C ASN A 24 11.52 4.36 -14.44
N ASN A 25 11.42 4.24 -13.12
CA ASN A 25 12.21 5.06 -12.18
C ASN A 25 12.95 4.18 -11.15
N PRO A 26 14.05 3.53 -11.51
CA PRO A 26 14.78 2.62 -10.63
C PRO A 26 15.43 3.31 -9.42
N SER A 27 15.53 4.65 -9.44
CA SER A 27 15.99 5.46 -8.30
C SER A 27 14.96 5.54 -7.17
N ILE A 28 13.68 5.31 -7.44
CA ILE A 28 12.64 5.28 -6.40
C ILE A 28 12.86 4.07 -5.50
N LYS A 29 13.01 4.32 -4.20
CA LYS A 29 13.33 3.33 -3.17
C LYS A 29 12.31 3.28 -2.04
N ASN A 30 11.45 4.26 -1.95
CA ASN A 30 10.49 4.41 -0.86
C ASN A 30 9.07 4.65 -1.39
N LEU A 31 8.10 4.08 -0.69
CA LEU A 31 6.67 4.33 -0.89
C LEU A 31 6.03 4.68 0.45
N ASP A 32 5.49 5.88 0.57
CA ASP A 32 4.65 6.30 1.68
C ASP A 32 3.21 6.43 1.20
N ALA A 33 2.29 5.84 1.94
CA ALA A 33 0.87 5.91 1.63
C ALA A 33 0.04 6.32 2.85
N VAL A 34 -0.92 7.20 2.64
CA VAL A 34 -2.01 7.48 3.57
C VAL A 34 -3.29 7.06 2.89
N VAL A 35 -4.04 6.14 3.48
CA VAL A 35 -5.26 5.61 2.90
C VAL A 35 -6.39 5.54 3.93
N GLY A 36 -7.62 5.72 3.47
CA GLY A 36 -8.78 5.57 4.35
C GLY A 36 -8.95 4.12 4.81
N PHE A 37 -8.72 3.17 3.91
CA PHE A 37 -8.67 1.74 4.23
C PHE A 37 -7.65 0.99 3.36
N LEU A 38 -7.17 -0.11 3.90
CA LEU A 38 -6.28 -1.07 3.24
C LEU A 38 -7.02 -2.41 3.11
N ARG A 39 -6.89 -3.02 1.94
CA ARG A 39 -7.27 -4.42 1.72
C ARG A 39 -6.04 -5.23 1.33
N ALA A 40 -5.93 -6.42 1.89
CA ALA A 40 -4.83 -7.34 1.58
C ALA A 40 -4.67 -7.57 0.07
N SER A 41 -5.78 -7.72 -0.66
CA SER A 41 -5.80 -7.85 -2.13
C SER A 41 -5.12 -6.68 -2.85
N GLY A 42 -5.26 -5.45 -2.33
CA GLY A 42 -4.58 -4.28 -2.90
C GLY A 42 -3.06 -4.38 -2.74
N TYR A 43 -2.59 -4.78 -1.57
CA TYR A 43 -1.17 -4.99 -1.34
C TYR A 43 -0.61 -6.13 -2.19
N PHE A 44 -1.29 -7.27 -2.25
CA PHE A 44 -0.84 -8.43 -3.04
C PHE A 44 -0.66 -8.08 -4.52
N SER A 45 -1.58 -7.31 -5.07
CA SER A 45 -1.50 -6.89 -6.47
C SER A 45 -0.36 -5.90 -6.73
N LEU A 46 -0.08 -5.02 -5.77
CA LEU A 46 1.02 -4.06 -5.88
C LEU A 46 2.39 -4.68 -5.59
N ARG A 47 2.45 -5.69 -4.73
CA ARG A 47 3.70 -6.27 -4.21
C ARG A 47 4.73 -6.67 -5.29
N PRO A 48 4.36 -7.28 -6.44
CA PRO A 48 5.33 -7.62 -7.48
C PRO A 48 6.13 -6.44 -8.02
N PHE A 49 5.59 -5.24 -7.94
CA PHE A 49 6.25 -4.00 -8.39
C PHE A 49 7.11 -3.35 -7.31
N LEU A 50 7.02 -3.84 -6.07
CA LEU A 50 7.77 -3.29 -4.92
C LEU A 50 9.14 -3.96 -4.69
N ASP A 51 9.64 -4.79 -5.61
CA ASP A 51 10.91 -5.50 -5.40
C ASP A 51 12.08 -4.53 -5.20
N ASN A 52 12.14 -3.45 -5.97
CA ASN A 52 13.16 -2.42 -5.88
C ASN A 52 12.91 -1.38 -4.75
N ILE A 53 11.78 -1.47 -4.07
CA ILE A 53 11.45 -0.60 -2.94
C ILE A 53 12.09 -1.15 -1.67
N ASN A 54 12.88 -0.30 -1.00
CA ASN A 54 13.50 -0.63 0.27
C ASN A 54 12.48 -0.60 1.41
N LYS A 55 11.60 0.39 1.40
CA LYS A 55 10.60 0.59 2.45
C LYS A 55 9.26 1.10 1.92
N ALA A 56 8.18 0.43 2.30
CA ALA A 56 6.81 0.86 2.10
C ALA A 56 6.15 1.13 3.46
N ARG A 57 5.68 2.37 3.68
CA ARG A 57 4.98 2.78 4.91
C ARG A 57 3.53 3.14 4.58
N VAL A 58 2.59 2.54 5.29
CA VAL A 58 1.16 2.78 5.06
C VAL A 58 0.48 3.22 6.35
N LEU A 59 -0.02 4.45 6.36
CA LEU A 59 -0.89 4.96 7.41
C LEU A 59 -2.35 4.75 7.03
N ILE A 60 -3.09 4.01 7.88
CA ILE A 60 -4.45 3.58 7.63
C ILE A 60 -5.42 4.36 8.52
N GLY A 61 -6.52 4.87 7.93
CA GLY A 61 -7.47 5.73 8.64
C GLY A 61 -8.60 5.00 9.38
N ILE A 62 -9.56 4.43 8.65
CA ILE A 62 -10.86 4.09 9.26
C ILE A 62 -11.20 2.61 9.25
N ASN A 63 -10.91 1.93 8.16
CA ASN A 63 -11.30 0.54 7.94
C ASN A 63 -10.04 -0.28 7.67
N VAL A 64 -9.52 -0.79 8.71
CA VAL A 64 -8.54 -1.85 8.67
C VAL A 64 -9.33 -3.13 8.45
N ASP A 65 -8.87 -3.98 7.57
CA ASP A 65 -9.35 -5.35 7.49
C ASP A 65 -9.36 -5.94 8.91
N LYS A 66 -10.36 -6.75 9.24
CA LYS A 66 -10.60 -7.24 10.61
C LYS A 66 -9.32 -7.81 11.25
N TYR A 67 -8.46 -8.38 10.44
CA TYR A 67 -7.17 -8.96 10.81
C TYR A 67 -6.09 -7.93 11.13
N ILE A 68 -6.00 -6.88 10.34
CA ILE A 68 -5.07 -5.78 10.58
C ILE A 68 -5.51 -5.00 11.84
N ALA A 69 -6.84 -4.83 12.05
CA ALA A 69 -7.38 -4.18 13.24
C ALA A 69 -7.07 -4.94 14.53
N GLU A 70 -7.18 -6.27 14.50
CA GLU A 70 -6.88 -7.09 15.67
C GLU A 70 -5.38 -7.08 16.00
N ALA A 71 -4.53 -7.19 15.00
CA ALA A 71 -3.08 -7.08 15.15
C ALA A 71 -2.65 -5.69 15.62
N ALA A 72 -3.31 -4.62 15.13
CA ALA A 72 -3.08 -3.25 15.59
C ALA A 72 -3.52 -3.05 17.05
N ARG A 73 -4.69 -3.61 17.42
CA ARG A 73 -5.23 -3.54 18.78
C ARG A 73 -4.32 -4.22 19.81
N GLN A 74 -3.61 -5.28 19.38
CA GLN A 74 -2.63 -5.98 20.21
C GLN A 74 -1.26 -5.28 20.27
N GLY A 75 -1.09 -4.14 19.57
CA GLY A 75 0.17 -3.38 19.53
C GLY A 75 1.32 -4.10 18.82
N ARG A 76 1.02 -5.20 18.12
CA ARG A 76 2.00 -6.20 17.69
C ARG A 76 2.57 -5.97 16.30
N ILE A 77 1.84 -5.34 15.38
CA ILE A 77 2.32 -5.07 14.01
C ILE A 77 3.12 -3.76 13.92
N PHE A 78 2.91 -2.83 14.85
CA PHE A 78 3.40 -1.45 14.73
C PHE A 78 4.70 -1.15 15.49
N PHE A 79 5.18 -2.05 16.35
CA PHE A 79 6.36 -1.84 17.18
C PHE A 79 7.21 -3.11 17.23
N GLY A 80 8.06 -3.35 16.23
CA GLY A 80 9.16 -4.32 16.26
C GLY A 80 8.89 -5.58 17.09
N ALA A 81 8.00 -6.44 16.63
CA ALA A 81 7.50 -7.54 17.47
C ALA A 81 8.51 -8.68 17.60
N GLU A 82 8.60 -9.26 18.80
CA GLU A 82 9.38 -10.46 19.11
C GLU A 82 8.92 -11.67 18.26
N GLU A 83 9.77 -12.67 18.12
CA GLU A 83 9.57 -13.90 17.30
C GLU A 83 8.24 -14.64 17.59
N GLU A 84 7.81 -14.68 18.86
CA GLU A 84 6.54 -15.31 19.29
C GLU A 84 5.31 -14.62 18.66
N VAL A 85 5.35 -13.30 18.54
CA VAL A 85 4.25 -12.49 17.98
C VAL A 85 4.14 -12.67 16.48
N LYS A 86 5.27 -12.91 15.82
CA LYS A 86 5.34 -13.24 14.39
C LYS A 86 4.68 -14.60 14.14
N ALA A 87 5.00 -15.59 14.98
CA ALA A 87 4.44 -16.93 14.89
C ALA A 87 2.92 -16.95 15.13
N ASP A 88 2.44 -16.19 16.12
CA ASP A 88 1.01 -16.05 16.43
C ASP A 88 0.22 -15.37 15.30
N CYS A 89 0.78 -14.34 14.69
CA CYS A 89 0.19 -13.65 13.54
C CYS A 89 0.08 -14.58 12.34
N LEU A 90 1.14 -15.34 12.04
CA LEU A 90 1.15 -16.35 10.96
C LEU A 90 0.12 -17.46 11.21
N GLN A 91 -0.02 -17.92 12.46
CA GLN A 91 -0.98 -18.96 12.81
C GLN A 91 -2.43 -18.47 12.71
N GLN A 92 -2.70 -17.21 13.07
CA GLN A 92 -4.02 -16.60 12.92
C GLN A 92 -4.38 -16.47 11.44
N ILE A 93 -3.45 -15.97 10.63
CA ILE A 93 -3.63 -15.83 9.17
C ILE A 93 -3.91 -17.20 8.52
N ARG A 94 -3.21 -18.26 8.92
CA ARG A 94 -3.47 -19.63 8.44
C ARG A 94 -4.89 -20.09 8.75
N ARG A 95 -5.37 -19.89 9.97
CA ARG A 95 -6.74 -20.27 10.37
C ARG A 95 -7.81 -19.54 9.54
N ASP A 96 -7.54 -18.29 9.22
CA ASP A 96 -8.47 -17.46 8.44
C ASP A 96 -8.50 -17.85 6.96
N ILE A 97 -7.38 -18.30 6.41
CA ILE A 97 -7.28 -18.88 5.05
C ILE A 97 -8.09 -20.20 5.00
N GLU A 98 -7.94 -21.07 5.99
CA GLU A 98 -8.66 -22.34 6.07
C GLU A 98 -10.18 -22.14 6.13
N GLN A 99 -10.65 -21.03 6.71
CA GLN A 99 -12.09 -20.69 6.83
C GLN A 99 -12.68 -19.98 5.62
N SER A 100 -11.86 -19.36 4.75
CA SER A 100 -12.34 -18.48 3.63
C SER A 100 -12.42 -19.15 2.27
N GLY A 101 -12.23 -20.48 2.17
CA GLY A 101 -12.21 -21.17 0.89
C GLY A 101 -10.89 -20.91 0.14
N TYR A 102 -10.04 -21.89 0.19
CA TYR A 102 -8.65 -21.88 -0.26
C TYR A 102 -8.45 -21.39 -1.70
N LYS A 103 -7.68 -20.32 -1.87
CA LYS A 103 -7.04 -19.94 -3.14
C LYS A 103 -5.55 -19.76 -2.87
N ARG A 104 -4.71 -20.53 -3.56
CA ARG A 104 -3.25 -20.55 -3.40
C ARG A 104 -2.62 -19.16 -3.56
N GLU A 105 -3.13 -18.35 -4.48
CA GLU A 105 -2.67 -16.98 -4.73
C GLU A 105 -2.88 -16.05 -3.52
N ILE A 106 -3.95 -16.27 -2.75
CA ILE A 106 -4.23 -15.52 -1.51
C ILE A 106 -3.25 -15.94 -0.42
N GLU A 107 -2.96 -17.24 -0.30
CA GLU A 107 -2.00 -17.77 0.67
C GLU A 107 -0.59 -17.20 0.42
N ASP A 108 -0.12 -17.29 -0.83
CA ASP A 108 1.19 -16.77 -1.23
C ASP A 108 1.29 -15.25 -0.97
N GLY A 109 0.22 -14.50 -1.27
CA GLY A 109 0.16 -13.06 -1.02
C GLY A 109 0.18 -12.69 0.47
N ILE A 110 -0.54 -13.44 1.31
CA ILE A 110 -0.53 -13.25 2.77
C ILE A 110 0.84 -13.60 3.34
N PHE A 111 1.43 -14.69 2.91
CA PHE A 111 2.76 -15.10 3.36
C PHE A 111 3.80 -14.03 3.01
N GLN A 112 3.76 -13.49 1.79
CA GLN A 112 4.65 -12.43 1.37
C GLN A 112 4.43 -11.14 2.18
N MET A 113 3.18 -10.75 2.45
CA MET A 113 2.87 -9.57 3.26
C MET A 113 3.42 -9.70 4.68
N VAL A 114 3.29 -10.87 5.29
CA VAL A 114 3.84 -11.14 6.63
C VAL A 114 5.37 -11.10 6.61
N THR A 115 6.00 -11.67 5.60
CA THR A 115 7.45 -11.61 5.42
C THR A 115 7.92 -10.16 5.31
N ASP A 116 7.27 -9.34 4.48
CA ASP A 116 7.61 -7.93 4.31
C ASP A 116 7.41 -7.11 5.60
N LEU A 117 6.41 -7.46 6.44
CA LEU A 117 6.22 -6.85 7.76
C LEU A 117 7.35 -7.24 8.74
N VAL A 118 7.72 -8.51 8.74
CA VAL A 118 8.78 -9.05 9.61
C VAL A 118 10.14 -8.47 9.26
N ASP A 119 10.44 -8.40 7.97
CA ASP A 119 11.71 -7.87 7.45
C ASP A 119 11.78 -6.34 7.51
N GLY A 120 10.67 -5.68 7.90
CA GLY A 120 10.58 -4.22 7.97
C GLY A 120 10.51 -3.52 6.62
N LYS A 121 10.32 -4.27 5.54
CA LYS A 121 10.04 -3.72 4.21
C LYS A 121 8.67 -3.05 4.14
N LEU A 122 7.66 -3.64 4.79
CA LEU A 122 6.34 -3.07 4.97
C LEU A 122 6.16 -2.60 6.41
N GLU A 123 5.75 -1.35 6.59
CA GLU A 123 5.37 -0.79 7.88
C GLU A 123 3.92 -0.31 7.81
N LEU A 124 3.07 -0.89 8.65
CA LEU A 124 1.66 -0.50 8.76
C LEU A 124 1.44 0.28 10.05
N ARG A 125 0.76 1.42 9.95
CA ARG A 125 0.33 2.23 11.09
C ARG A 125 -1.14 2.54 10.98
N ALA A 126 -1.88 2.45 12.09
CA ALA A 126 -3.25 2.93 12.17
C ALA A 126 -3.32 4.14 13.11
N HIS A 127 -4.09 5.15 12.73
CA HIS A 127 -4.30 6.29 13.62
C HIS A 127 -5.32 5.91 14.69
N PRO A 128 -4.97 5.94 15.99
CA PRO A 128 -5.79 5.35 17.05
C PRO A 128 -7.09 6.10 17.31
N SER A 129 -7.17 7.39 17.01
CA SER A 129 -8.27 8.25 17.45
C SER A 129 -8.92 9.10 16.35
N LYS A 130 -8.34 9.19 15.16
CA LYS A 130 -8.86 10.06 14.09
C LYS A 130 -9.19 9.23 12.83
N LYS A 131 -10.35 9.55 12.26
CA LYS A 131 -10.79 8.98 10.98
C LYS A 131 -10.06 9.70 9.85
N ILE A 132 -8.92 9.18 9.42
CA ILE A 132 -8.22 9.67 8.24
C ILE A 132 -8.93 9.09 7.01
N HIS A 133 -9.31 9.95 6.07
CA HIS A 133 -9.93 9.56 4.81
C HIS A 133 -9.12 10.04 3.58
N ALA A 134 -7.91 10.52 3.79
CA ALA A 134 -6.99 10.87 2.71
C ALA A 134 -6.58 9.63 1.91
N LYS A 135 -6.24 9.82 0.64
CA LYS A 135 -5.59 8.85 -0.22
C LYS A 135 -4.45 9.59 -0.89
N ILE A 136 -3.26 9.35 -0.37
CA ILE A 136 -2.03 10.01 -0.82
C ILE A 136 -0.98 8.91 -0.92
N TYR A 137 -0.26 8.88 -2.01
CA TYR A 137 0.87 7.99 -2.27
C TYR A 137 2.05 8.82 -2.68
N VAL A 138 3.18 8.66 -2.03
CA VAL A 138 4.43 9.37 -2.32
C VAL A 138 5.51 8.33 -2.61
N LEU A 139 6.06 8.38 -3.81
CA LEU A 139 7.16 7.52 -4.24
C LEU A 139 8.40 8.40 -4.41
N TYR A 140 9.49 8.05 -3.75
CA TYR A 140 10.66 8.92 -3.71
C TYR A 140 11.97 8.13 -3.56
N PRO A 141 13.10 8.68 -4.07
CA PRO A 141 14.43 8.13 -3.86
C PRO A 141 14.94 8.38 -2.44
N ASP A 142 15.98 7.64 -2.01
CA ASP A 142 16.59 7.86 -0.69
C ASP A 142 17.22 9.27 -0.57
N ASP A 143 17.70 9.80 -1.68
CA ASP A 143 18.32 11.13 -1.80
C ASP A 143 17.37 12.18 -2.37
N PHE A 144 16.10 12.17 -1.94
CA PHE A 144 15.08 13.11 -2.42
C PHE A 144 15.51 14.57 -2.25
N ASN A 145 15.59 15.29 -3.37
CA ASN A 145 15.96 16.69 -3.43
C ASN A 145 15.43 17.33 -4.74
N GLN A 146 15.73 18.62 -4.97
CA GLN A 146 15.25 19.32 -6.18
C GLN A 146 15.73 18.72 -7.51
N TYR A 147 16.76 17.88 -7.51
CA TYR A 147 17.33 17.24 -8.71
C TYR A 147 16.89 15.77 -8.83
N THR A 148 16.61 15.12 -7.70
CA THR A 148 16.14 13.73 -7.60
C THR A 148 14.70 13.71 -7.11
N GLN A 149 13.79 13.94 -8.05
CA GLN A 149 12.38 14.18 -7.73
C GLN A 149 11.64 12.88 -7.36
N GLY A 150 10.63 13.04 -6.52
CA GLY A 150 9.64 12.01 -6.24
C GLY A 150 8.37 12.20 -7.07
N ILE A 151 7.41 11.33 -6.84
CA ILE A 151 6.09 11.37 -7.45
C ILE A 151 5.05 11.27 -6.34
N ALA A 152 4.09 12.18 -6.33
CA ALA A 152 2.93 12.12 -5.46
C ALA A 152 1.67 11.81 -6.28
N ILE A 153 0.82 10.93 -5.78
CA ILE A 153 -0.49 10.63 -6.31
C ILE A 153 -1.51 10.86 -5.20
N THR A 154 -2.55 11.63 -5.49
CA THR A 154 -3.66 11.86 -4.55
C THR A 154 -4.99 11.76 -5.26
N GLY A 155 -6.05 11.41 -4.52
CA GLY A 155 -7.39 11.31 -5.09
C GLY A 155 -8.36 10.52 -4.23
N SER A 156 -9.23 9.77 -4.88
CA SER A 156 -10.26 8.96 -4.20
C SER A 156 -9.86 7.49 -3.97
N SER A 157 -8.83 6.99 -4.65
CA SER A 157 -8.45 5.58 -4.69
C SER A 157 -7.78 5.11 -3.40
N ASN A 158 -8.39 4.13 -2.72
CA ASN A 158 -7.76 3.43 -1.60
C ASN A 158 -6.84 2.29 -2.08
N LEU A 159 -5.98 1.78 -1.20
CA LEU A 159 -5.14 0.61 -1.50
C LEU A 159 -5.97 -0.68 -1.38
N SER A 160 -6.74 -0.94 -2.42
CA SER A 160 -7.65 -2.07 -2.56
C SER A 160 -7.77 -2.45 -4.04
N GLY A 161 -8.27 -3.64 -4.35
CA GLY A 161 -8.49 -4.07 -5.74
C GLY A 161 -9.33 -3.07 -6.54
N ASN A 162 -10.43 -2.55 -5.96
CA ASN A 162 -11.27 -1.53 -6.60
C ASN A 162 -10.52 -0.21 -6.79
N GLY A 163 -9.84 0.29 -5.76
CA GLY A 163 -9.08 1.54 -5.84
C GLY A 163 -7.91 1.47 -6.82
N LEU A 164 -7.25 0.32 -6.92
CA LEU A 164 -6.22 0.08 -7.94
C LEU A 164 -6.79 -0.08 -9.36
N GLY A 165 -8.10 -0.32 -9.50
CA GLY A 165 -8.77 -0.50 -10.77
C GLY A 165 -8.53 -1.86 -11.43
N ILE A 166 -8.30 -2.91 -10.63
CA ILE A 166 -8.00 -4.28 -11.10
C ILE A 166 -9.19 -5.23 -10.97
N THR A 167 -10.31 -4.81 -10.36
CA THR A 167 -11.53 -5.60 -10.24
C THR A 167 -12.48 -5.39 -11.43
N GLU A 168 -13.38 -6.35 -11.67
CA GLU A 168 -14.41 -6.24 -12.71
C GLU A 168 -15.42 -5.13 -12.40
N ASP A 169 -15.85 -5.02 -11.13
CA ASP A 169 -16.74 -3.96 -10.65
C ASP A 169 -15.93 -2.68 -10.38
N LYS A 170 -15.57 -1.98 -11.44
CA LYS A 170 -14.77 -0.75 -11.34
C LYS A 170 -15.60 0.40 -10.80
N GLN A 171 -15.24 0.90 -9.63
CA GLN A 171 -15.69 2.20 -9.17
C GLN A 171 -15.02 3.30 -9.98
N TYR A 172 -15.73 4.41 -10.20
CA TYR A 172 -15.11 5.60 -10.76
C TYR A 172 -14.23 6.24 -9.69
N GLU A 173 -12.95 6.27 -9.97
CA GLU A 173 -11.96 6.94 -9.15
C GLU A 173 -11.41 8.15 -9.89
N PHE A 174 -11.02 9.16 -9.15
CA PHE A 174 -10.37 10.35 -9.67
C PHE A 174 -9.05 10.54 -8.94
N ASN A 175 -7.96 10.61 -9.68
CA ASN A 175 -6.63 10.75 -9.13
C ASN A 175 -5.83 11.80 -9.90
N VAL A 176 -4.88 12.42 -9.21
CA VAL A 176 -3.94 13.39 -9.74
C VAL A 176 -2.53 12.92 -9.41
N LYS A 177 -1.68 12.84 -10.44
CA LYS A 177 -0.24 12.59 -10.29
C LYS A 177 0.52 13.91 -10.41
N MET A 178 1.43 14.14 -9.48
CA MET A 178 2.32 15.30 -9.41
C MET A 178 3.77 14.78 -9.38
N SER A 179 4.66 15.45 -10.10
CA SER A 179 6.06 15.01 -10.23
C SER A 179 7.08 16.11 -10.05
N GLN A 180 6.65 17.35 -9.84
CA GLN A 180 7.57 18.48 -9.60
C GLN A 180 7.98 18.49 -8.13
N TYR A 181 9.24 18.82 -7.86
CA TYR A 181 9.78 18.90 -6.49
C TYR A 181 8.93 19.80 -5.58
N GLU A 182 8.52 20.97 -6.08
CA GLU A 182 7.71 21.92 -5.29
C GLU A 182 6.33 21.37 -4.90
N ASP A 183 5.79 20.42 -5.68
CA ASP A 183 4.50 19.79 -5.42
C ASP A 183 4.63 18.55 -4.50
N VAL A 184 5.82 17.96 -4.38
CA VAL A 184 6.07 16.68 -3.70
C VAL A 184 6.85 16.85 -2.39
N LYS A 185 7.56 17.97 -2.22
CA LYS A 185 8.28 18.25 -0.98
C LYS A 185 7.30 18.51 0.18
N PHE A 186 7.54 17.90 1.30
CA PHE A 186 6.79 18.09 2.55
C PHE A 186 7.74 18.54 3.67
#